data_a6202cda4004f62dc13d20ed7c4ec682
#
_entry.id   a6202cda4004f62dc13d20ed7c4ec682
#
_cell.length_a   1.000
_cell.length_b   1.000
_cell.length_c   1.000
_cell.angle_alpha   90.00
_cell.angle_beta   90.00
_cell.angle_gamma   90.00
#
_symmetry.space_group_name_H-M   'P 1'
#
loop_
_entity.id
_entity.type
_entity.pdbx_description
1 polymer ?
#
loop_
_entity_poly.entity_id
_entity_poly.type
_entity_poly.pdbx_seq_one_letter_code
_entity_poly.pdbx_strand_id
1 'polypeptide(L)'
;QKINCMRASGRAVFDGKEYVFHPETDFGTLDWGRGVWTYDNRWYWGSGNGVVNGKPFGFNIGYGFGDTSAASENMLFYDGVCHKLDDITFHIDKRDYMKPWTFTSTDGRFEMDFVPVLDRAAKIDVKLIVTDQHQVFGRMSGKAVLDDGTVLEIKDLMCFAEDVHNKY
;
A
#
# COMPACT_ATOMS: atom_id res chain seq x y z
N GLN A 1 -1.49 11.98 -7.01
CA GLN A 1 -2.78 11.90 -6.30
C GLN A 1 -3.04 10.44 -5.93
N LYS A 2 -3.27 10.17 -4.64
CA LYS A 2 -3.67 8.85 -4.12
C LYS A 2 -5.10 8.96 -3.60
N ILE A 3 -5.98 8.05 -4.00
CA ILE A 3 -7.35 7.98 -3.52
C ILE A 3 -7.64 6.55 -3.11
N ASN A 4 -8.01 6.35 -1.86
CA ASN A 4 -8.39 5.07 -1.27
C ASN A 4 -9.89 5.00 -0.99
N CYS A 5 -10.37 3.81 -0.64
CA CYS A 5 -11.77 3.54 -0.29
C CYS A 5 -12.78 3.90 -1.37
N MET A 6 -12.41 3.87 -2.65
CA MET A 6 -13.33 4.05 -3.77
C MET A 6 -14.25 2.83 -3.86
N ARG A 7 -15.53 2.98 -3.55
CA ARG A 7 -16.49 1.87 -3.60
C ARG A 7 -16.57 1.29 -5.00
N ALA A 8 -16.38 -0.02 -5.13
CA ALA A 8 -16.39 -0.74 -6.39
C ALA A 8 -17.67 -1.57 -6.54
N SER A 9 -18.30 -1.48 -7.71
CA SER A 9 -19.44 -2.33 -8.08
C SER A 9 -19.30 -2.78 -9.52
N GLY A 10 -19.80 -3.97 -9.84
CA GLY A 10 -19.75 -4.54 -11.18
C GLY A 10 -19.33 -5.99 -11.16
N ARG A 11 -18.83 -6.45 -12.31
CA ARG A 11 -18.34 -7.82 -12.46
C ARG A 11 -17.13 -7.87 -13.40
N ALA A 12 -16.27 -8.85 -13.18
CA ALA A 12 -15.21 -9.23 -14.09
C ALA A 12 -15.27 -10.75 -14.33
N VAL A 13 -14.87 -11.18 -15.52
CA VAL A 13 -14.70 -12.61 -15.82
C VAL A 13 -13.22 -12.84 -16.13
N PHE A 14 -12.62 -13.76 -15.42
CA PHE A 14 -11.25 -14.17 -15.63
C PHE A 14 -11.13 -15.68 -15.55
N ASP A 15 -10.51 -16.29 -16.54
CA ASP A 15 -10.34 -17.74 -16.68
C ASP A 15 -11.66 -18.51 -16.52
N GLY A 16 -12.75 -18.01 -17.15
CA GLY A 16 -14.08 -18.60 -17.09
C GLY A 16 -14.82 -18.44 -15.76
N LYS A 17 -14.19 -17.84 -14.76
CA LYS A 17 -14.79 -17.57 -13.44
C LYS A 17 -15.28 -16.12 -13.37
N GLU A 18 -16.52 -15.93 -12.93
CA GLU A 18 -17.10 -14.62 -12.66
C GLU A 18 -16.74 -14.15 -11.22
N TYR A 19 -16.36 -12.88 -11.12
CA TYR A 19 -16.14 -12.17 -9.87
C TYR A 19 -17.08 -10.98 -9.82
N VAL A 20 -17.90 -10.90 -8.79
CA VAL A 20 -18.86 -9.82 -8.56
C VAL A 20 -18.31 -8.89 -7.47
N PHE A 21 -18.32 -7.59 -7.74
CA PHE A 21 -17.87 -6.55 -6.79
C PHE A 21 -19.07 -5.92 -6.09
N HIS A 22 -18.99 -5.88 -4.78
CA HIS A 22 -20.02 -5.36 -3.88
C HIS A 22 -19.55 -4.07 -3.23
N PRO A 23 -20.22 -2.92 -3.44
CA PRO A 23 -19.74 -1.61 -2.97
C PRO A 23 -19.65 -1.46 -1.45
N GLU A 24 -20.23 -2.39 -0.69
CA GLU A 24 -20.13 -2.43 0.77
C GLU A 24 -18.80 -2.96 1.26
N THR A 25 -18.13 -3.82 0.47
CA THR A 25 -16.92 -4.56 0.88
C THR A 25 -15.75 -4.42 -0.07
N ASP A 26 -16.01 -4.06 -1.34
CA ASP A 26 -14.99 -4.01 -2.38
C ASP A 26 -14.63 -2.57 -2.73
N PHE A 27 -13.33 -2.32 -2.81
CA PHE A 27 -12.81 -0.96 -2.99
C PHE A 27 -11.71 -0.94 -4.05
N GLY A 28 -11.62 0.18 -4.74
CA GLY A 28 -10.52 0.53 -5.62
C GLY A 28 -9.57 1.54 -4.99
N THR A 29 -8.34 1.54 -5.46
CA THR A 29 -7.35 2.58 -5.21
C THR A 29 -7.02 3.26 -6.54
N LEU A 30 -6.98 4.59 -6.55
CA LEU A 30 -6.43 5.36 -7.66
C LEU A 30 -5.06 5.88 -7.26
N ASP A 31 -4.07 5.55 -8.06
CA ASP A 31 -2.78 6.21 -8.07
C ASP A 31 -2.62 6.94 -9.40
N TRP A 32 -2.48 8.25 -9.36
CA TRP A 32 -2.28 9.07 -10.54
C TRP A 32 -1.25 10.14 -10.30
N GLY A 33 -0.29 10.25 -11.21
CA GLY A 33 0.72 11.28 -11.21
C GLY A 33 1.03 11.80 -12.60
N ARG A 34 1.42 13.06 -12.69
CA ARG A 34 1.93 13.72 -13.89
C ARG A 34 3.11 14.60 -13.52
N GLY A 35 4.21 14.41 -14.22
CA GLY A 35 5.42 15.19 -13.97
C GLY A 35 6.58 14.75 -14.85
N VAL A 36 7.74 15.28 -14.55
CA VAL A 36 9.03 14.82 -15.07
C VAL A 36 9.72 14.08 -13.93
N TRP A 37 9.96 12.80 -14.14
CA TRP A 37 10.58 11.94 -13.14
C TRP A 37 12.11 11.99 -13.27
N THR A 38 12.80 11.75 -12.17
CA THR A 38 14.25 11.56 -12.17
C THR A 38 14.61 10.26 -12.87
N TYR A 39 15.81 10.21 -13.48
CA TYR A 39 16.27 9.05 -14.25
C TYR A 39 16.44 7.78 -13.41
N ASP A 40 16.79 7.91 -12.14
CA ASP A 40 17.04 6.81 -11.21
C ASP A 40 16.14 7.01 -10.00
N ASN A 41 15.17 6.11 -9.81
CA ASN A 41 14.16 6.19 -8.75
C ASN A 41 14.06 4.89 -7.99
N ARG A 42 14.04 5.00 -6.67
CA ARG A 42 13.67 3.90 -5.78
C ARG A 42 12.58 4.35 -4.83
N TRP A 43 11.56 3.54 -4.69
CA TRP A 43 10.48 3.82 -3.74
C TRP A 43 9.96 2.56 -3.06
N TYR A 44 9.33 2.78 -1.93
CA TYR A 44 8.49 1.84 -1.23
C TYR A 44 7.08 2.39 -1.21
N TRP A 45 6.12 1.56 -1.51
CA TRP A 45 4.73 1.95 -1.49
C TRP A 45 3.86 0.80 -1.02
N GLY A 46 2.84 1.10 -0.20
CA GLY A 46 1.84 0.13 0.22
C GLY A 46 0.47 0.78 0.28
N SER A 47 -0.54 0.02 -0.11
CA SER A 47 -1.92 0.47 -0.05
C SER A 47 -2.86 -0.72 0.17
N GLY A 48 -3.92 -0.46 0.89
CA GLY A 48 -4.97 -1.42 1.14
C GLY A 48 -6.27 -0.76 1.50
N ASN A 49 -7.37 -1.47 1.25
CA ASN A 49 -8.71 -1.03 1.59
C ASN A 49 -9.54 -2.20 2.12
N GLY A 50 -10.48 -1.90 2.97
CA GLY A 50 -11.43 -2.89 3.51
C GLY A 50 -12.46 -2.27 4.43
N VAL A 51 -13.05 -3.11 5.27
CA VAL A 51 -14.04 -2.70 6.28
C VAL A 51 -13.51 -3.04 7.67
N VAL A 52 -13.42 -2.05 8.54
CA VAL A 52 -13.02 -2.21 9.94
C VAL A 52 -14.13 -1.64 10.83
N ASN A 53 -14.61 -2.41 11.78
CA ASN A 53 -15.74 -2.04 12.67
C ASN A 53 -16.97 -1.55 11.88
N GLY A 54 -17.25 -2.18 10.72
CA GLY A 54 -18.40 -1.85 9.86
C GLY A 54 -18.25 -0.57 9.03
N LYS A 55 -17.07 0.04 9.01
CA LYS A 55 -16.79 1.28 8.28
C LYS A 55 -15.67 1.09 7.27
N PRO A 56 -15.69 1.81 6.12
CA PRO A 56 -14.58 1.81 5.18
C PRO A 56 -13.29 2.24 5.87
N PHE A 57 -12.25 1.43 5.67
CA PHE A 57 -10.89 1.68 6.12
C PHE A 57 -9.93 1.53 4.95
N GLY A 58 -8.92 2.38 4.89
CA GLY A 58 -7.82 2.25 3.94
C GLY A 58 -6.56 2.94 4.46
N PHE A 59 -5.46 2.62 3.79
CA PHE A 59 -4.20 3.30 4.04
C PHE A 59 -3.42 3.49 2.73
N ASN A 60 -2.62 4.53 2.70
CA ASN A 60 -1.56 4.77 1.72
C ASN A 60 -0.30 5.11 2.50
N ILE A 61 0.76 4.36 2.27
CA ILE A 61 2.05 4.52 2.95
C ILE A 61 3.17 4.40 1.93
N GLY A 62 4.21 5.22 2.07
CA GLY A 62 5.33 5.13 1.15
C GLY A 62 6.39 6.19 1.39
N TYR A 63 7.53 5.99 0.76
CA TYR A 63 8.66 6.93 0.74
C TYR A 63 9.63 6.62 -0.41
N GLY A 64 10.52 7.55 -0.69
CA GLY A 64 11.61 7.39 -1.64
C GLY A 64 11.33 7.90 -3.05
N PHE A 65 10.07 8.15 -3.42
CA PHE A 65 9.73 8.71 -4.72
C PHE A 65 9.68 10.24 -4.66
N GLY A 66 10.62 10.89 -5.37
CA GLY A 66 10.76 12.34 -5.37
C GLY A 66 11.30 12.90 -4.04
N ASP A 67 11.10 14.20 -3.84
CA ASP A 67 11.47 14.90 -2.61
C ASP A 67 10.28 14.94 -1.64
N THR A 68 10.37 14.17 -0.58
CA THR A 68 9.33 14.08 0.47
C THR A 68 9.67 14.89 1.72
N SER A 69 10.71 15.73 1.69
CA SER A 69 11.16 16.52 2.85
C SER A 69 10.10 17.49 3.39
N ALA A 70 9.24 18.01 2.51
CA ALA A 70 8.18 18.95 2.87
C ALA A 70 6.83 18.27 3.17
N ALA A 71 6.57 17.08 2.61
CA ALA A 71 5.33 16.34 2.81
C ALA A 71 5.49 14.88 2.40
N SER A 72 4.88 13.97 3.14
CA SER A 72 4.77 12.56 2.78
C SER A 72 3.35 12.21 2.33
N GLU A 73 3.19 11.07 1.68
CA GLU A 73 1.89 10.53 1.27
C GLU A 73 1.24 9.61 2.30
N ASN A 74 1.84 9.45 3.48
CA ASN A 74 1.40 8.53 4.52
C ASN A 74 0.08 8.97 5.14
N MET A 75 -0.96 8.16 5.01
CA MET A 75 -2.34 8.51 5.35
C MET A 75 -3.16 7.28 5.72
N LEU A 76 -3.98 7.39 6.76
CA LEU A 76 -5.12 6.50 7.00
C LEU A 76 -6.40 7.15 6.47
N PHE A 77 -7.32 6.31 6.04
CA PHE A 77 -8.67 6.70 5.61
C PHE A 77 -9.65 5.90 6.44
N TYR A 78 -10.50 6.56 7.19
CA TYR A 78 -11.52 5.89 7.99
C TYR A 78 -12.83 6.63 7.98
N ASP A 79 -13.90 5.97 7.57
CA ASP A 79 -15.27 6.53 7.49
C ASP A 79 -15.33 7.87 6.73
N GLY A 80 -14.53 8.02 5.66
CA GLY A 80 -14.45 9.22 4.83
C GLY A 80 -13.55 10.33 5.37
N VAL A 81 -12.89 10.13 6.51
CA VAL A 81 -11.93 11.07 7.10
C VAL A 81 -10.50 10.60 6.84
N CYS A 82 -9.62 11.54 6.54
CA CYS A 82 -8.18 11.31 6.36
C CYS A 82 -7.43 11.62 7.65
N HIS A 83 -6.53 10.73 8.06
CA HIS A 83 -5.68 10.87 9.24
C HIS A 83 -4.23 10.79 8.81
N LYS A 84 -3.49 11.87 8.93
CA LYS A 84 -2.09 11.95 8.52
C LYS A 84 -1.22 11.09 9.43
N LEU A 85 -0.36 10.28 8.82
CA LEU A 85 0.70 9.55 9.51
C LEU A 85 2.04 10.25 9.33
N ASP A 86 2.93 10.03 10.26
CA ASP A 86 4.33 10.45 10.19
C ASP A 86 5.13 9.45 9.30
N ASP A 87 6.45 9.48 9.36
CA ASP A 87 7.30 8.64 8.51
C ASP A 87 7.10 7.15 8.80
N ILE A 88 7.03 6.39 7.72
CA ILE A 88 6.86 4.93 7.76
C ILE A 88 8.18 4.25 7.43
N THR A 89 8.45 3.13 8.09
CA THR A 89 9.54 2.22 7.74
C THR A 89 8.99 0.85 7.37
N PHE A 90 9.43 0.34 6.22
CA PHE A 90 9.19 -1.02 5.77
C PHE A 90 10.38 -1.90 6.18
N HIS A 91 10.14 -2.87 7.05
CA HIS A 91 11.15 -3.83 7.50
C HIS A 91 11.04 -5.09 6.65
N ILE A 92 11.94 -5.22 5.67
CA ILE A 92 11.90 -6.27 4.63
C ILE A 92 13.21 -7.06 4.63
N ASP A 93 13.15 -8.39 4.60
CA ASP A 93 14.30 -9.22 4.22
C ASP A 93 14.41 -9.26 2.68
N LYS A 94 15.24 -8.38 2.11
CA LYS A 94 15.41 -8.26 0.65
C LYS A 94 16.03 -9.47 -0.04
N ARG A 95 16.42 -10.49 0.72
CA ARG A 95 16.87 -11.78 0.18
C ARG A 95 15.71 -12.72 -0.11
N ASP A 96 14.55 -12.44 0.50
CA ASP A 96 13.35 -13.26 0.36
C ASP A 96 12.09 -12.42 0.70
N TYR A 97 11.47 -11.84 -0.31
CA TYR A 97 10.27 -11.02 -0.17
C TYR A 97 9.02 -11.79 0.27
N MET A 98 9.08 -13.12 0.26
CA MET A 98 7.98 -13.98 0.75
C MET A 98 8.04 -14.25 2.26
N LYS A 99 9.08 -13.79 2.96
CA LYS A 99 9.10 -13.78 4.43
C LYS A 99 8.17 -12.69 4.97
N PRO A 100 7.68 -12.81 6.20
CA PRO A 100 6.89 -11.75 6.82
C PRO A 100 7.64 -10.41 6.88
N TRP A 101 6.90 -9.31 6.61
CA TRP A 101 7.39 -7.94 6.79
C TRP A 101 6.74 -7.31 8.01
N THR A 102 7.31 -6.23 8.49
CA THR A 102 6.66 -5.36 9.47
C THR A 102 6.73 -3.91 9.02
N PHE A 103 5.75 -3.12 9.46
CA PHE A 103 5.68 -1.70 9.20
C PHE A 103 5.55 -0.95 10.50
N THR A 104 6.30 0.14 10.62
CA THR A 104 6.22 1.02 11.79
C THR A 104 6.19 2.48 11.35
N SER A 105 5.44 3.31 12.07
CA SER A 105 5.49 4.77 11.92
C SER A 105 6.26 5.41 13.08
N THR A 106 6.91 6.56 12.83
CA THR A 106 7.68 7.27 13.86
C THR A 106 6.79 7.83 14.97
N ASP A 107 5.51 8.10 14.67
CA ASP A 107 4.50 8.51 15.66
C ASP A 107 3.82 7.33 16.39
N GLY A 108 4.19 6.07 16.07
CA GLY A 108 3.62 4.86 16.68
C GLY A 108 2.15 4.61 16.33
N ARG A 109 1.61 5.29 15.33
CA ARG A 109 0.21 5.22 14.95
C ARG A 109 -0.11 4.17 13.88
N PHE A 110 0.92 3.56 13.27
CA PHE A 110 0.79 2.49 12.30
C PHE A 110 1.83 1.41 12.59
N GLU A 111 1.39 0.32 13.19
CA GLU A 111 2.24 -0.82 13.52
C GLU A 111 1.58 -2.09 13.01
N MET A 112 2.16 -2.68 11.96
CA MET A 112 1.56 -3.78 11.22
C MET A 112 2.54 -4.91 10.97
N ASP A 113 2.03 -6.13 11.08
CA ASP A 113 2.63 -7.35 10.53
C ASP A 113 1.99 -7.64 9.17
N PHE A 114 2.80 -8.12 8.23
CA PHE A 114 2.34 -8.45 6.88
C PHE A 114 2.84 -9.83 6.48
N VAL A 115 1.91 -10.69 6.11
CA VAL A 115 2.19 -12.04 5.64
C VAL A 115 2.03 -12.08 4.13
N PRO A 116 3.13 -12.20 3.36
CA PRO A 116 3.09 -12.31 1.91
C PRO A 116 2.30 -13.53 1.42
N VAL A 117 1.57 -13.35 0.32
CA VAL A 117 0.82 -14.40 -0.39
C VAL A 117 1.36 -14.58 -1.80
N LEU A 118 1.75 -13.48 -2.45
CA LEU A 118 2.25 -13.48 -3.82
C LEU A 118 3.24 -12.33 -4.01
N ASP A 119 4.42 -12.64 -4.51
CA ASP A 119 5.35 -11.64 -5.04
C ASP A 119 5.19 -11.54 -6.56
N ARG A 120 4.64 -10.43 -7.02
CA ARG A 120 4.59 -10.07 -8.43
C ARG A 120 5.88 -9.36 -8.81
N ALA A 121 6.93 -10.15 -8.98
CA ALA A 121 8.27 -9.65 -9.28
C ALA A 121 8.51 -9.51 -10.78
N ALA A 122 9.24 -8.46 -11.16
CA ALA A 122 9.77 -8.28 -12.51
C ALA A 122 11.15 -7.64 -12.46
N LYS A 123 12.09 -8.19 -13.20
CA LYS A 123 13.44 -7.63 -13.31
C LYS A 123 13.89 -7.58 -14.76
N ILE A 124 14.29 -6.40 -15.19
CA ILE A 124 14.96 -6.14 -16.49
C ILE A 124 16.16 -5.26 -16.18
N ASP A 125 17.33 -5.65 -16.67
CA ASP A 125 18.56 -4.86 -16.57
C ASP A 125 19.31 -4.92 -17.89
N VAL A 126 19.29 -3.81 -18.61
CA VAL A 126 20.04 -3.60 -19.87
C VAL A 126 21.01 -2.42 -19.74
N LYS A 127 21.59 -2.23 -18.55
CA LYS A 127 22.54 -1.19 -18.15
C LYS A 127 21.96 0.22 -18.07
N LEU A 128 21.43 0.76 -19.17
CA LEU A 128 20.84 2.10 -19.22
C LEU A 128 19.39 2.12 -18.75
N ILE A 129 18.72 0.99 -18.83
CA ILE A 129 17.35 0.82 -18.37
C ILE A 129 17.34 -0.33 -17.37
N VAL A 130 16.86 -0.05 -16.17
CA VAL A 130 16.67 -1.03 -15.10
C VAL A 130 15.25 -0.93 -14.60
N THR A 131 14.61 -2.06 -14.43
CA THR A 131 13.42 -2.18 -13.60
C THR A 131 13.63 -3.39 -12.70
N ASP A 132 13.52 -3.20 -11.39
CA ASP A 132 13.62 -4.23 -10.38
C ASP A 132 12.46 -4.00 -9.41
N GLN A 133 11.40 -4.77 -9.57
CA GLN A 133 10.11 -4.54 -8.91
C GLN A 133 9.71 -5.78 -8.13
N HIS A 134 9.37 -5.57 -6.88
CA HIS A 134 8.66 -6.53 -6.04
C HIS A 134 7.37 -5.89 -5.56
N GLN A 135 6.25 -6.22 -6.18
CA GLN A 135 4.93 -5.86 -5.69
C GLN A 135 4.32 -7.08 -5.00
N VAL A 136 4.37 -7.07 -3.69
CA VAL A 136 3.97 -8.21 -2.87
C VAL A 136 2.55 -8.00 -2.37
N PHE A 137 1.66 -8.90 -2.76
CA PHE A 137 0.31 -9.00 -2.21
C PHE A 137 0.35 -9.88 -0.96
N GLY A 138 -0.39 -9.48 0.05
CA GLY A 138 -0.40 -10.20 1.31
C GLY A 138 -1.50 -9.73 2.25
N ARG A 139 -1.43 -10.24 3.47
CA ARG A 139 -2.39 -9.96 4.53
C ARG A 139 -1.74 -9.22 5.67
N MET A 140 -2.34 -8.10 6.03
CA MET A 140 -1.84 -7.19 7.04
C MET A 140 -2.70 -7.27 8.29
N SER A 141 -2.03 -7.34 9.46
CA SER A 141 -2.68 -7.32 10.77
C SER A 141 -1.88 -6.45 11.73
N GLY A 142 -2.55 -5.79 12.65
CA GLY A 142 -1.90 -4.92 13.62
C GLY A 142 -2.81 -3.79 14.07
N LYS A 143 -2.25 -2.63 14.37
CA LYS A 143 -3.03 -1.50 14.88
C LYS A 143 -2.77 -0.22 14.07
N ALA A 144 -3.84 0.55 13.89
CA ALA A 144 -3.81 1.91 13.40
C ALA A 144 -4.46 2.85 14.40
N VAL A 145 -3.90 4.04 14.61
CA VAL A 145 -4.42 5.02 15.58
C VAL A 145 -4.85 6.28 14.84
N LEU A 146 -6.11 6.69 15.03
CA LEU A 146 -6.69 7.88 14.43
C LEU A 146 -6.21 9.16 15.15
N ASP A 147 -6.49 10.33 14.58
CA ASP A 147 -6.07 11.63 15.15
C ASP A 147 -6.66 11.91 16.53
N ASP A 148 -7.82 11.33 16.84
CA ASP A 148 -8.48 11.44 18.14
C ASP A 148 -8.00 10.41 19.19
N GLY A 149 -7.01 9.58 18.83
CA GLY A 149 -6.48 8.50 19.66
C GLY A 149 -7.27 7.19 19.60
N THR A 150 -8.32 7.10 18.78
CA THR A 150 -9.06 5.84 18.57
C THR A 150 -8.13 4.80 17.96
N VAL A 151 -8.04 3.64 18.61
CA VAL A 151 -7.26 2.50 18.12
C VAL A 151 -8.14 1.59 17.28
N LEU A 152 -7.71 1.32 16.06
CA LEU A 152 -8.32 0.35 15.15
C LEU A 152 -7.46 -0.91 15.12
N GLU A 153 -8.05 -2.04 15.50
CA GLU A 153 -7.46 -3.36 15.34
C GLU A 153 -7.72 -3.86 13.92
N ILE A 154 -6.65 -3.97 13.14
CA ILE A 154 -6.69 -4.49 11.77
C ILE A 154 -6.40 -5.98 11.81
N LYS A 155 -7.24 -6.76 11.13
CA LYS A 155 -7.09 -8.22 11.07
C LYS A 155 -7.23 -8.71 9.64
N ASP A 156 -6.17 -9.37 9.15
CA ASP A 156 -6.18 -10.11 7.91
C ASP A 156 -6.62 -9.29 6.68
N LEU A 157 -6.28 -7.99 6.67
CA LEU A 157 -6.61 -7.08 5.57
C LEU A 157 -5.78 -7.41 4.33
N MET A 158 -6.44 -7.75 3.21
CA MET A 158 -5.76 -7.93 1.93
C MET A 158 -5.24 -6.57 1.43
N CYS A 159 -3.96 -6.53 1.13
CA CYS A 159 -3.29 -5.33 0.63
C CYS A 159 -2.08 -5.69 -0.23
N PHE A 160 -1.37 -4.69 -0.69
CA PHE A 160 -0.05 -4.87 -1.29
C PHE A 160 0.97 -3.91 -0.67
N ALA A 161 2.23 -4.28 -0.77
CA ALA A 161 3.37 -3.43 -0.52
C ALA A 161 4.48 -3.72 -1.54
N GLU A 162 5.25 -2.71 -1.91
CA GLU A 162 6.27 -2.86 -2.94
C GLU A 162 7.60 -2.19 -2.58
N ASP A 163 8.68 -2.79 -3.09
CA ASP A 163 10.04 -2.23 -3.20
C ASP A 163 10.36 -2.17 -4.69
N VAL A 164 10.56 -0.98 -5.21
CA VAL A 164 10.77 -0.77 -6.65
C VAL A 164 12.01 0.07 -6.88
N HIS A 165 12.83 -0.34 -7.86
CA HIS A 165 13.93 0.42 -8.38
C HIS A 165 13.81 0.51 -9.90
N ASN A 166 13.60 1.71 -10.40
CA ASN A 166 13.54 1.99 -11.84
C ASN A 166 14.61 3.00 -12.24
N LYS A 167 15.19 2.75 -13.42
CA LYS A 167 16.17 3.60 -14.05
C LYS A 167 15.88 3.67 -15.55
N TYR A 168 15.48 4.86 -16.08
CA TYR A 168 15.07 5.07 -17.47
C TYR A 168 15.00 6.54 -17.87
#